data_d7b46b8cf5ef260e8df676a719faa6f9
#
_entry.id   d7b46b8cf5ef260e8df676a719faa6f9
#
_cell.length_a   1.000
_cell.length_b   1.000
_cell.length_c   1.000
_cell.angle_alpha   90.00
_cell.angle_beta   90.00
_cell.angle_gamma   90.00
#
_symmetry.space_group_name_H-M   'P 1'
#
loop_
_entity.id
_entity.type
_entity.pdbx_description
1 polymer ?
#
loop_
_entity_poly.entity_id
_entity_poly.type
_entity_poly.pdbx_seq_one_letter_code
_entity_poly.pdbx_strand_id
1 'polypeptide(L)'
;MIKRIVSLLILAGTITSVALAAKLQRGFAIVVDPVSYKEARTDIDNYAKAVENDGLKTYIIVDRWGVPDSIRFQLQQLYLQKECPIEGAVFVGDIPVPMIRDAQHLTSAFKMNQETFPRTESSV
;
A
#
# COMPACT_ATOMS: atom_id res chain seq x y z
N MET A 1 -6.29 48.90 -61.57
CA MET A 1 -7.04 47.78 -60.95
C MET A 1 -6.10 46.98 -60.07
N ILE A 2 -6.16 47.20 -58.79
CA ILE A 2 -5.30 46.54 -57.85
C ILE A 2 -6.10 45.39 -57.21
N LYS A 3 -5.78 44.16 -57.65
CA LYS A 3 -6.32 42.97 -57.00
C LYS A 3 -5.54 42.73 -55.73
N ARG A 4 -6.17 43.00 -54.58
CA ARG A 4 -5.64 42.62 -53.27
C ARG A 4 -5.85 41.11 -53.10
N ILE A 5 -4.76 40.38 -53.14
CA ILE A 5 -4.71 39.00 -52.73
C ILE A 5 -4.61 39.01 -51.22
N VAL A 6 -5.69 38.69 -50.54
CA VAL A 6 -5.71 38.44 -49.08
C VAL A 6 -5.17 37.04 -48.88
N SER A 7 -3.92 36.97 -48.44
CA SER A 7 -3.28 35.72 -48.03
C SER A 7 -3.80 35.36 -46.65
N LEU A 8 -4.74 34.42 -46.62
CA LEU A 8 -5.25 33.88 -45.35
C LEU A 8 -4.19 32.94 -44.76
N LEU A 9 -3.44 33.43 -43.83
CA LEU A 9 -2.47 32.64 -43.08
C LEU A 9 -3.23 31.75 -42.08
N ILE A 10 -3.46 30.54 -42.44
CA ILE A 10 -4.02 29.52 -41.53
C ILE A 10 -2.89 29.09 -40.57
N LEU A 11 -2.87 29.71 -39.39
CA LEU A 11 -2.02 29.29 -38.30
C LEU A 11 -2.59 27.99 -37.73
N ALA A 12 -2.12 26.85 -38.23
CA ALA A 12 -2.43 25.57 -37.65
C ALA A 12 -1.73 25.46 -36.29
N GLY A 13 -2.46 25.86 -35.26
CA GLY A 13 -2.06 25.59 -33.89
C GLY A 13 -2.06 24.09 -33.63
N THR A 14 -0.89 23.47 -33.64
CA THR A 14 -0.71 22.13 -33.12
C THR A 14 -0.95 22.16 -31.63
N ILE A 15 -2.17 21.78 -31.22
CA ILE A 15 -2.47 21.51 -29.82
C ILE A 15 -1.72 20.20 -29.51
N THR A 16 -0.51 20.34 -28.98
CA THR A 16 0.19 19.24 -28.35
C THR A 16 -0.60 18.88 -27.10
N SER A 17 -1.46 17.88 -27.21
CA SER A 17 -2.09 17.23 -26.06
C SER A 17 -0.96 16.62 -25.25
N VAL A 18 -0.48 17.33 -24.25
CA VAL A 18 0.31 16.75 -23.19
C VAL A 18 -0.65 15.83 -22.45
N ALA A 19 -0.67 14.57 -22.84
CA ALA A 19 -1.30 13.53 -22.05
C ALA A 19 -0.53 13.49 -20.74
N LEU A 20 -1.02 14.24 -19.76
CA LEU A 20 -0.58 14.10 -18.38
C LEU A 20 -0.97 12.69 -17.97
N ALA A 21 -0.03 11.76 -18.07
CA ALA A 21 -0.23 10.41 -17.58
C ALA A 21 -0.59 10.56 -16.10
N ALA A 22 -1.87 10.41 -15.78
CA ALA A 22 -2.33 10.47 -14.41
C ALA A 22 -1.55 9.40 -13.65
N LYS A 23 -0.62 9.82 -12.81
CA LYS A 23 0.16 8.92 -11.97
C LYS A 23 -0.86 8.14 -11.16
N LEU A 24 -0.91 6.82 -11.38
CA LEU A 24 -1.80 5.95 -10.62
C LEU A 24 -1.55 6.19 -9.14
N GLN A 25 -2.56 6.64 -8.42
CA GLN A 25 -2.45 6.85 -6.98
C GLN A 25 -2.12 5.51 -6.33
N ARG A 26 -1.12 5.50 -5.45
CA ARG A 26 -0.73 4.34 -4.68
C ARG A 26 -1.26 4.43 -3.27
N GLY A 27 -1.48 3.28 -2.65
CA GLY A 27 -1.94 3.17 -1.29
C GLY A 27 -0.90 2.61 -0.34
N PHE A 28 -1.15 2.78 0.94
CA PHE A 28 -0.35 2.23 2.03
C PHE A 28 -1.28 1.69 3.12
N ALA A 29 -1.05 0.47 3.58
CA ALA A 29 -1.88 -0.15 4.61
C ALA A 29 -1.28 0.03 6.01
N ILE A 30 -2.13 0.35 6.97
CA ILE A 30 -1.78 0.38 8.40
C ILE A 30 -2.63 -0.71 9.06
N VAL A 31 -1.98 -1.81 9.39
CA VAL A 31 -2.62 -2.99 9.99
C VAL A 31 -2.41 -2.92 11.49
N VAL A 32 -3.48 -2.87 12.26
CA VAL A 32 -3.39 -2.62 13.71
C VAL A 32 -4.42 -3.46 14.47
N ASP A 33 -4.04 -4.00 15.62
CA ASP A 33 -4.98 -4.68 16.49
C ASP A 33 -5.90 -3.68 17.22
N PRO A 34 -7.10 -4.10 17.67
CA PRO A 34 -8.09 -3.20 18.25
C PRO A 34 -7.64 -2.54 19.56
N VAL A 35 -6.78 -3.18 20.33
CA VAL A 35 -6.28 -2.64 21.61
C VAL A 35 -5.30 -1.51 21.34
N SER A 36 -4.29 -1.78 20.52
CA SER A 36 -3.30 -0.78 20.12
C SER A 36 -3.95 0.39 19.38
N TYR A 37 -4.95 0.11 18.53
CA TYR A 37 -5.68 1.18 17.86
C TYR A 37 -6.43 2.09 18.84
N LYS A 38 -7.04 1.51 19.88
CA LYS A 38 -7.75 2.29 20.90
C LYS A 38 -6.78 3.16 21.72
N GLU A 39 -5.63 2.60 22.08
CA GLU A 39 -4.63 3.26 22.95
C GLU A 39 -3.84 4.34 22.21
N ALA A 40 -3.46 4.08 20.94
CA ALA A 40 -2.60 4.96 20.15
C ALA A 40 -3.32 5.61 18.95
N ARG A 41 -4.64 5.74 19.00
CA ARG A 41 -5.45 6.23 17.88
C ARG A 41 -4.94 7.55 17.30
N THR A 42 -4.66 8.51 18.15
CA THR A 42 -4.19 9.83 17.70
C THR A 42 -2.86 9.74 16.97
N ASP A 43 -1.95 8.89 17.43
CA ASP A 43 -0.64 8.71 16.82
C ASP A 43 -0.75 7.97 15.48
N ILE A 44 -1.62 6.97 15.41
CA ILE A 44 -1.92 6.24 14.17
C ILE A 44 -2.55 7.17 13.13
N ASP A 45 -3.51 8.00 13.54
CA ASP A 45 -4.15 8.99 12.66
C ASP A 45 -3.13 10.05 12.17
N ASN A 46 -2.21 10.48 13.03
CA ASN A 46 -1.13 11.39 12.66
C ASN A 46 -0.14 10.75 11.69
N TYR A 47 0.20 9.48 11.91
CA TYR A 47 1.03 8.71 11.00
C TYR A 47 0.36 8.55 9.63
N ALA A 48 -0.93 8.23 9.61
CA ALA A 48 -1.70 8.14 8.37
C ALA A 48 -1.68 9.46 7.59
N LYS A 49 -1.88 10.60 8.27
CA LYS A 49 -1.79 11.93 7.64
C LYS A 49 -0.39 12.21 7.09
N ALA A 50 0.67 11.81 7.78
CA ALA A 50 2.04 11.98 7.29
C ALA A 50 2.25 11.18 5.99
N VAL A 51 1.79 9.93 5.94
CA VAL A 51 1.83 9.09 4.74
C VAL A 51 1.01 9.71 3.59
N GLU A 52 -0.15 10.30 3.90
CA GLU A 52 -0.98 10.98 2.91
C GLU A 52 -0.32 12.25 2.36
N ASN A 53 0.40 12.98 3.19
CA ASN A 53 1.18 14.14 2.75
C ASN A 53 2.32 13.75 1.80
N ASP A 54 2.82 12.52 1.90
CA ASP A 54 3.79 11.96 0.95
C ASP A 54 3.15 11.47 -0.37
N GLY A 55 1.82 11.63 -0.49
CA GLY A 55 1.08 11.35 -1.73
C GLY A 55 0.51 9.94 -1.84
N LEU A 56 0.54 9.15 -0.78
CA LEU A 56 -0.09 7.83 -0.71
C LEU A 56 -1.48 7.93 -0.09
N LYS A 57 -2.39 7.05 -0.49
CA LYS A 57 -3.67 6.90 0.19
C LYS A 57 -3.52 5.87 1.31
N THR A 58 -3.97 6.18 2.52
CA THR A 58 -3.89 5.25 3.63
C THR A 58 -5.12 4.36 3.74
N TYR A 59 -4.90 3.10 4.15
CA TYR A 59 -5.92 2.12 4.51
C TYR A 59 -5.65 1.64 5.93
N ILE A 60 -6.43 2.10 6.90
CA ILE A 60 -6.32 1.64 8.28
C ILE A 60 -7.21 0.40 8.44
N ILE A 61 -6.59 -0.74 8.75
CA ILE A 61 -7.25 -2.03 8.92
C ILE A 61 -7.14 -2.40 10.40
N VAL A 62 -8.26 -2.35 11.09
CA VAL A 62 -8.35 -2.69 12.51
C VAL A 62 -9.10 -4.01 12.64
N ASP A 63 -8.40 -5.07 13.04
CA ASP A 63 -9.02 -6.37 13.24
C ASP A 63 -8.20 -7.22 14.21
N ARG A 64 -8.77 -8.33 14.65
CA ARG A 64 -8.09 -9.34 15.45
C ARG A 64 -7.87 -10.59 14.60
N TRP A 65 -6.64 -10.77 14.18
CA TRP A 65 -6.27 -11.92 13.37
C TRP A 65 -5.82 -13.10 14.23
N GLY A 66 -6.34 -14.29 13.94
CA GLY A 66 -5.88 -15.52 14.58
C GLY A 66 -4.67 -16.14 13.89
N VAL A 67 -4.52 -15.89 12.58
CA VAL A 67 -3.44 -16.46 11.74
C VAL A 67 -2.92 -15.43 10.74
N PRO A 68 -1.62 -15.51 10.38
CA PRO A 68 -1.01 -14.58 9.42
C PRO A 68 -1.67 -14.58 8.04
N ASP A 69 -2.20 -15.72 7.60
CA ASP A 69 -2.84 -15.85 6.27
C ASP A 69 -4.05 -14.94 6.09
N SER A 70 -4.79 -14.65 7.16
CA SER A 70 -5.91 -13.72 7.10
C SER A 70 -5.44 -12.31 6.74
N ILE A 71 -4.31 -11.87 7.28
CA ILE A 71 -3.70 -10.57 6.96
C ILE A 71 -3.18 -10.60 5.53
N ARG A 72 -2.47 -11.65 5.16
CA ARG A 72 -1.95 -11.83 3.79
C ARG A 72 -3.07 -11.72 2.77
N PHE A 73 -4.18 -12.38 3.00
CA PHE A 73 -5.34 -12.31 2.10
C PHE A 73 -5.88 -10.89 1.97
N GLN A 74 -6.07 -10.16 3.07
CA GLN A 74 -6.56 -8.78 3.04
C GLN A 74 -5.59 -7.85 2.30
N LEU A 75 -4.29 -7.95 2.57
CA LEU A 75 -3.27 -7.16 1.88
C LEU A 75 -3.19 -7.50 0.39
N GLN A 76 -3.35 -8.78 0.04
CA GLN A 76 -3.39 -9.20 -1.36
C GLN A 76 -4.57 -8.58 -2.11
N GLN A 77 -5.75 -8.49 -1.49
CA GLN A 77 -6.90 -7.82 -2.10
C GLN A 77 -6.62 -6.34 -2.37
N LEU A 78 -6.00 -5.63 -1.42
CA LEU A 78 -5.61 -4.24 -1.59
C LEU A 78 -4.50 -4.05 -2.63
N TYR A 79 -3.59 -5.02 -2.75
CA TYR A 79 -2.53 -4.99 -3.74
C TYR A 79 -3.04 -5.21 -5.18
N LEU A 80 -4.00 -6.14 -5.33
CA LEU A 80 -4.55 -6.52 -6.64
C LEU A 80 -5.67 -5.59 -7.14
N GLN A 81 -6.16 -4.68 -6.30
CA GLN A 81 -7.20 -3.74 -6.72
C GLN A 81 -6.69 -2.81 -7.82
N LYS A 82 -7.57 -2.45 -8.75
CA LYS A 82 -7.22 -1.59 -9.88
C LYS A 82 -7.05 -0.12 -9.48
N GLU A 83 -7.88 0.32 -8.54
CA GLU A 83 -7.86 1.68 -8.06
C GLU A 83 -7.01 1.76 -6.79
N CYS A 84 -5.97 2.56 -6.82
CA CYS A 84 -5.11 2.84 -5.68
C CYS A 84 -4.56 1.57 -4.98
N PRO A 85 -3.85 0.67 -5.71
CA PRO A 85 -3.24 -0.50 -5.10
C PRO A 85 -2.20 -0.10 -4.07
N ILE A 86 -2.10 -0.88 -2.99
CA ILE A 86 -1.07 -0.62 -1.98
C ILE A 86 0.32 -0.96 -2.51
N GLU A 87 1.32 -0.19 -2.08
CA GLU A 87 2.74 -0.47 -2.34
C GLU A 87 3.51 -0.90 -1.09
N GLY A 88 2.88 -0.79 0.08
CA GLY A 88 3.47 -1.18 1.34
C GLY A 88 2.46 -1.28 2.47
N ALA A 89 2.91 -1.82 3.60
CA ALA A 89 2.13 -1.94 4.82
C ALA A 89 3.00 -1.81 6.06
N VAL A 90 2.43 -1.28 7.14
CA VAL A 90 2.99 -1.31 8.48
C VAL A 90 2.08 -2.09 9.42
N PHE A 91 2.68 -2.80 10.35
CA PHE A 91 1.98 -3.60 11.36
C PHE A 91 2.21 -2.98 12.73
N VAL A 92 1.13 -2.76 13.47
CA VAL A 92 1.14 -2.10 14.77
C VAL A 92 0.43 -2.96 15.81
N GLY A 93 1.10 -3.26 16.90
CA GLY A 93 0.54 -4.00 18.03
C GLY A 93 0.65 -5.51 17.92
N ASP A 94 -0.32 -6.22 18.47
CA ASP A 94 -0.34 -7.69 18.54
C ASP A 94 -0.84 -8.28 17.21
N ILE A 95 0.09 -8.39 16.27
CA ILE A 95 -0.16 -8.91 14.93
C ILE A 95 0.55 -10.27 14.79
N PRO A 96 -0.16 -11.33 14.35
CA PRO A 96 0.48 -12.64 14.15
C PRO A 96 1.52 -12.56 13.03
N VAL A 97 2.73 -13.01 13.36
CA VAL A 97 3.88 -13.01 12.45
C VAL A 97 4.03 -14.41 11.82
N PRO A 98 4.17 -14.50 10.49
CA PRO A 98 4.44 -15.78 9.86
C PRO A 98 5.82 -16.31 10.26
N MET A 99 5.87 -17.58 10.61
CA MET A 99 7.08 -18.25 11.05
C MET A 99 7.52 -19.25 10.00
N ILE A 100 8.73 -19.09 9.48
CA ILE A 100 9.34 -20.08 8.59
C ILE A 100 10.17 -21.03 9.45
N ARG A 101 9.71 -22.27 9.58
CA ARG A 101 10.33 -23.27 10.45
C ARG A 101 11.58 -23.90 9.85
N ASP A 102 11.61 -24.08 8.54
CA ASP A 102 12.58 -24.93 7.84
C ASP A 102 13.55 -24.15 6.95
N ALA A 103 13.63 -22.83 7.07
CA ALA A 103 14.58 -22.03 6.33
C ALA A 103 15.99 -22.17 6.93
N GLN A 104 16.72 -23.17 6.51
CA GLN A 104 18.08 -23.45 7.00
C GLN A 104 19.11 -22.36 6.65
N HIS A 105 18.78 -21.44 5.76
CA HIS A 105 19.69 -20.43 5.22
C HIS A 105 19.36 -18.99 5.61
N LEU A 106 18.22 -18.76 6.22
CA LEU A 106 17.94 -17.45 6.81
C LEU A 106 18.55 -17.43 8.19
N THR A 107 19.69 -16.82 8.23
CA THR A 107 20.49 -16.62 9.42
C THR A 107 19.69 -16.46 10.68
N SER A 108 19.82 -17.42 11.58
CA SER A 108 19.96 -17.30 13.04
C SER A 108 19.13 -16.25 13.82
N ALA A 109 18.44 -15.32 13.21
CA ALA A 109 17.65 -14.34 13.93
C ALA A 109 16.43 -14.95 14.63
N PHE A 110 16.01 -16.14 14.22
CA PHE A 110 14.79 -16.77 14.69
C PHE A 110 15.00 -18.25 15.07
N LYS A 111 15.92 -18.53 15.98
CA LYS A 111 15.88 -19.77 16.71
C LYS A 111 14.67 -19.77 17.62
N MET A 112 13.54 -20.17 17.08
CA MET A 112 12.32 -20.22 17.85
C MET A 112 12.20 -21.54 18.57
N ASN A 113 11.83 -21.48 19.82
CA ASN A 113 11.47 -22.65 20.57
C ASN A 113 10.16 -23.22 19.98
N GLN A 114 10.23 -24.43 19.42
CA GLN A 114 9.09 -25.09 18.77
C GLN A 114 7.94 -25.38 19.73
N GLU A 115 8.20 -25.47 21.04
CA GLU A 115 7.18 -25.67 22.06
C GLU A 115 6.38 -24.39 22.32
N THR A 116 7.04 -23.24 22.24
CA THR A 116 6.41 -21.94 22.46
C THR A 116 5.73 -21.40 21.20
N PHE A 117 6.26 -21.75 20.02
CA PHE A 117 5.76 -21.28 18.74
C PHE A 117 5.44 -22.48 17.84
N PRO A 118 4.26 -23.10 18.01
CA PRO A 118 3.83 -24.19 17.15
C PRO A 118 3.74 -23.74 15.70
N ARG A 119 4.00 -24.67 14.79
CA ARG A 119 3.88 -24.44 13.35
C ARG A 119 2.48 -23.95 13.04
N THR A 120 2.37 -22.71 12.57
CA THR A 120 1.17 -22.26 11.88
C THR A 120 1.28 -22.73 10.44
N GLU A 121 0.23 -23.34 9.92
CA GLU A 121 0.16 -23.85 8.55
C GLU A 121 0.04 -22.72 7.50
N SER A 122 0.59 -21.56 7.77
CA SER A 122 0.70 -20.52 6.75
C SER A 122 1.74 -21.00 5.74
N SER A 123 1.24 -21.66 4.73
CA SER A 123 2.02 -21.96 3.54
C SER A 123 2.47 -20.65 2.89
N VAL A 124 3.70 -20.62 2.60
CA VAL A 124 4.34 -19.58 1.76
C VAL A 124 3.72 -19.52 0.39
#